data_d33dd85a3ea0461250bc90b7c5b9e6dc
#
_entry.id   d33dd85a3ea0461250bc90b7c5b9e6dc
#
_cell.length_a   1.000
_cell.length_b   1.000
_cell.length_c   1.000
_cell.angle_alpha   90.00
_cell.angle_beta   90.00
_cell.angle_gamma   90.00
#
_symmetry.space_group_name_H-M   'P 1'
#
loop_
_entity.id
_entity.type
_entity.pdbx_description
1 polymer ?
#
loop_
_entity_poly.entity_id
_entity_poly.type
_entity_poly.pdbx_seq_one_letter_code
_entity_poly.pdbx_strand_id
1 'polypeptide(L)'
;MKDIGTVKIETERLILRRIEKGDANKMFHNWTSRPKVSRYTRWNVHETLADTEEYVSYKVGRYDSEPYCYDWIVTIKSTGEPIGEIEAIKIYLMDNAVEVGYCYGDDFWGKGYGTEALKAFISFMFDKVCVDKIFADHISTNPASGRVMQKAGMKFDAILKGYLIDKNTGKREDKVCYSIDRE
;
A
#
# COMPACT_ATOMS: atom_id res chain seq x y z
N MET A 1 -15.97 -4.53 11.90
CA MET A 1 -14.47 -4.58 11.90
C MET A 1 -13.94 -4.29 13.29
N LYS A 2 -12.80 -4.85 13.64
CA LYS A 2 -12.14 -4.62 14.95
C LYS A 2 -11.03 -3.58 14.78
N ASP A 3 -10.90 -2.68 15.75
CA ASP A 3 -9.77 -1.76 15.81
C ASP A 3 -8.63 -2.37 16.64
N ILE A 4 -7.71 -3.04 15.96
CA ILE A 4 -6.53 -3.66 16.57
C ILE A 4 -5.22 -2.97 16.15
N GLY A 5 -5.33 -1.98 15.27
CA GLY A 5 -4.21 -1.20 14.76
C GLY A 5 -3.18 -2.02 13.98
N THR A 6 -2.09 -1.37 13.63
CA THR A 6 -0.96 -2.00 12.93
C THR A 6 -0.17 -2.88 13.87
N VAL A 7 -0.20 -4.19 13.66
CA VAL A 7 0.63 -5.20 14.35
C VAL A 7 1.58 -5.86 13.37
N LYS A 8 2.69 -6.41 13.85
CA LYS A 8 3.68 -7.11 13.02
C LYS A 8 3.07 -8.32 12.34
N ILE A 9 3.31 -8.47 11.03
CA ILE A 9 2.94 -9.64 10.23
C ILE A 9 4.23 -10.22 9.64
N GLU A 10 4.40 -11.53 9.71
CA GLU A 10 5.52 -12.23 9.09
C GLU A 10 5.02 -13.18 8.01
N THR A 11 5.73 -13.19 6.89
CA THR A 11 5.52 -14.12 5.78
C THR A 11 6.76 -14.99 5.57
N GLU A 12 6.84 -15.71 4.47
CA GLU A 12 8.03 -16.49 4.11
C GLU A 12 9.27 -15.60 3.97
N ARG A 13 9.14 -14.47 3.23
CA ARG A 13 10.27 -13.61 2.87
C ARG A 13 10.20 -12.20 3.45
N LEU A 14 9.05 -11.78 4.01
CA LEU A 14 8.79 -10.40 4.41
C LEU A 14 8.44 -10.28 5.89
N ILE A 15 8.72 -9.10 6.43
CA ILE A 15 8.16 -8.60 7.69
C ILE A 15 7.44 -7.29 7.35
N LEU A 16 6.15 -7.23 7.70
CA LEU A 16 5.35 -6.02 7.68
C LEU A 16 5.29 -5.52 9.13
N ARG A 17 5.77 -4.30 9.38
CA ARG A 17 5.82 -3.70 10.72
C ARG A 17 5.44 -2.24 10.70
N ARG A 18 5.24 -1.64 11.85
CA ARG A 18 5.11 -0.19 11.95
C ARG A 18 6.34 0.50 11.36
N ILE A 19 6.10 1.66 10.73
CA ILE A 19 7.16 2.57 10.29
C ILE A 19 7.79 3.19 11.55
N GLU A 20 9.12 3.33 11.55
CA GLU A 20 9.89 3.96 12.61
C GLU A 20 10.65 5.17 12.06
N LYS A 21 10.97 6.14 12.92
CA LYS A 21 11.71 7.35 12.49
C LYS A 21 13.03 7.02 11.79
N GLY A 22 13.69 5.94 12.18
CA GLY A 22 14.93 5.47 11.57
C GLY A 22 14.80 4.94 10.14
N ASP A 23 13.58 4.70 9.66
CA ASP A 23 13.34 4.20 8.30
C ASP A 23 13.49 5.28 7.22
N ALA A 24 13.39 6.58 7.57
CA ALA A 24 13.30 7.68 6.62
C ALA A 24 14.41 7.66 5.56
N ASN A 25 15.65 7.42 5.96
CA ASN A 25 16.79 7.39 5.03
C ASN A 25 16.63 6.27 3.97
N LYS A 26 16.25 5.06 4.40
CA LYS A 26 16.02 3.93 3.50
C LYS A 26 14.80 4.14 2.62
N MET A 27 13.71 4.69 3.16
CA MET A 27 12.52 5.05 2.41
C MET A 27 12.85 6.06 1.32
N PHE A 28 13.63 7.09 1.64
CA PHE A 28 14.08 8.10 0.68
C PHE A 28 14.82 7.46 -0.49
N HIS A 29 15.84 6.65 -0.22
CA HIS A 29 16.65 6.04 -1.26
C HIS A 29 15.92 4.95 -2.05
N ASN A 30 15.03 4.20 -1.41
CA ASN A 30 14.42 3.03 -2.03
C ASN A 30 13.15 3.35 -2.82
N TRP A 31 12.35 4.36 -2.43
CA TRP A 31 11.11 4.66 -3.18
C TRP A 31 10.62 6.10 -3.14
N THR A 32 10.73 6.86 -2.02
CA THR A 32 10.07 8.17 -1.97
C THR A 32 10.72 9.22 -2.87
N SER A 33 12.03 9.14 -3.12
CA SER A 33 12.76 9.99 -4.08
C SER A 33 12.77 9.43 -5.51
N ARG A 34 12.09 8.31 -5.78
CA ARG A 34 12.14 7.65 -7.09
C ARG A 34 10.98 8.10 -8.00
N PRO A 35 11.23 8.86 -9.09
CA PRO A 35 10.16 9.30 -10.01
C PRO A 35 9.36 8.16 -10.63
N LYS A 36 10.00 7.01 -10.89
CA LYS A 36 9.30 5.82 -11.40
C LYS A 36 8.24 5.31 -10.45
N VAL A 37 8.49 5.35 -9.14
CA VAL A 37 7.56 4.90 -8.11
C VAL A 37 6.45 5.93 -7.95
N SER A 38 6.81 7.20 -7.73
CA SER A 38 5.84 8.28 -7.50
C SER A 38 4.90 8.50 -8.69
N ARG A 39 5.29 8.11 -9.92
CA ARG A 39 4.48 8.27 -11.12
C ARG A 39 3.05 7.75 -10.98
N TYR A 40 2.88 6.65 -10.26
CA TYR A 40 1.59 5.96 -10.13
C TYR A 40 0.92 6.17 -8.76
N THR A 41 1.55 6.98 -7.89
CA THR A 41 1.02 7.31 -6.57
C THR A 41 0.32 8.68 -6.59
N ARG A 42 -0.38 9.03 -5.51
CA ARG A 42 -1.01 10.34 -5.37
C ARG A 42 -0.07 11.39 -4.78
N TRP A 43 1.05 10.97 -4.17
CA TRP A 43 2.07 11.86 -3.62
C TRP A 43 3.15 12.18 -4.68
N ASN A 44 3.77 13.33 -4.56
CA ASN A 44 4.88 13.74 -5.41
C ASN A 44 6.20 13.14 -4.92
N VAL A 45 7.20 13.04 -5.81
CA VAL A 45 8.54 12.62 -5.42
C VAL A 45 9.05 13.53 -4.29
N HIS A 46 9.67 12.93 -3.27
CA HIS A 46 10.36 13.70 -2.24
C HIS A 46 11.69 14.20 -2.81
N GLU A 47 11.92 15.50 -2.76
CA GLU A 47 13.11 16.12 -3.32
C GLU A 47 14.30 16.03 -2.36
N THR A 48 14.01 16.01 -1.05
CA THR A 48 15.00 15.96 0.02
C THR A 48 14.70 14.85 1.02
N LEU A 49 15.72 14.45 1.78
CA LEU A 49 15.52 13.53 2.90
C LEU A 49 14.57 14.13 3.95
N ALA A 50 14.61 15.43 4.16
CA ALA A 50 13.73 16.12 5.12
C ALA A 50 12.24 15.93 4.79
N ASP A 51 11.86 15.90 3.51
CA ASP A 51 10.49 15.62 3.08
C ASP A 51 10.04 14.22 3.52
N THR A 52 10.96 13.25 3.43
CA THR A 52 10.68 11.88 3.90
C THR A 52 10.66 11.79 5.42
N GLU A 53 11.49 12.52 6.14
CA GLU A 53 11.49 12.58 7.60
C GLU A 53 10.16 13.17 8.12
N GLU A 54 9.65 14.22 7.48
CA GLU A 54 8.33 14.79 7.79
C GLU A 54 7.22 13.78 7.54
N TYR A 55 7.23 13.13 6.37
CA TYR A 55 6.27 12.07 6.04
C TYR A 55 6.30 10.92 7.05
N VAL A 56 7.48 10.42 7.40
CA VAL A 56 7.65 9.36 8.42
C VAL A 56 7.14 9.82 9.78
N SER A 57 7.42 11.06 10.17
CA SER A 57 6.94 11.62 11.45
C SER A 57 5.41 11.68 11.49
N TYR A 58 4.78 12.08 10.40
CA TYR A 58 3.32 12.04 10.23
C TYR A 58 2.79 10.60 10.35
N LYS A 59 3.36 9.64 9.61
CA LYS A 59 2.94 8.24 9.64
C LYS A 59 3.07 7.62 11.04
N VAL A 60 4.18 7.88 11.73
CA VAL A 60 4.41 7.39 13.11
C VAL A 60 3.38 7.98 14.08
N GLY A 61 3.06 9.26 13.95
CA GLY A 61 2.05 9.92 14.80
C GLY A 61 0.65 9.34 14.67
N ARG A 62 0.30 8.81 13.50
CA ARG A 62 -1.02 8.20 13.23
C ARG A 62 -1.29 6.96 14.09
N TYR A 63 -0.27 6.16 14.39
CA TYR A 63 -0.45 4.91 15.14
C TYR A 63 -1.09 5.09 16.52
N ASP A 64 -0.86 6.24 17.15
CA ASP A 64 -1.37 6.53 18.49
C ASP A 64 -2.57 7.50 18.48
N SER A 65 -2.79 8.21 17.37
CA SER A 65 -3.82 9.25 17.26
C SER A 65 -5.03 8.87 16.41
N GLU A 66 -4.88 7.93 15.48
CA GLU A 66 -5.94 7.56 14.56
C GLU A 66 -6.49 6.16 14.85
N PRO A 67 -7.83 6.01 15.04
CA PRO A 67 -8.45 4.71 15.10
C PRO A 67 -8.34 4.01 13.74
N TYR A 68 -8.33 2.70 13.74
CA TYR A 68 -8.22 1.87 12.52
C TYR A 68 -7.00 2.19 11.66
N CYS A 69 -5.89 2.61 12.27
CA CYS A 69 -4.63 2.82 11.55
C CYS A 69 -3.98 1.48 11.18
N TYR A 70 -4.07 1.10 9.92
CA TYR A 70 -3.51 -0.13 9.35
C TYR A 70 -2.49 0.24 8.27
N ASP A 71 -1.24 0.45 8.68
CA ASP A 71 -0.18 1.03 7.85
C ASP A 71 1.16 0.36 8.15
N TRP A 72 1.75 -0.30 7.18
CA TRP A 72 2.97 -1.08 7.34
C TRP A 72 4.06 -0.67 6.36
N ILE A 73 5.27 -0.57 6.87
CA ILE A 73 6.47 -0.71 6.06
C ILE A 73 6.74 -2.20 5.81
N VAL A 74 7.09 -2.54 4.58
CA VAL A 74 7.41 -3.90 4.16
C VAL A 74 8.91 -4.05 4.08
N THR A 75 9.48 -5.02 4.81
CA THR A 75 10.92 -5.27 4.86
C THR A 75 11.24 -6.69 4.42
N ILE A 76 12.40 -6.89 3.79
CA ILE A 76 12.90 -8.24 3.47
C ILE A 76 13.39 -8.89 4.76
N LYS A 77 12.84 -10.06 5.11
CA LYS A 77 13.10 -10.76 6.37
C LYS A 77 14.57 -11.10 6.60
N SER A 78 15.29 -11.49 5.55
CA SER A 78 16.71 -11.91 5.64
C SER A 78 17.68 -10.76 5.81
N THR A 79 17.34 -9.55 5.38
CA THR A 79 18.24 -8.38 5.38
C THR A 79 17.75 -7.23 6.25
N GLY A 80 16.46 -7.20 6.60
CA GLY A 80 15.81 -6.07 7.23
C GLY A 80 15.62 -4.86 6.29
N GLU A 81 15.92 -4.99 4.99
CA GLU A 81 15.86 -3.88 4.04
C GLU A 81 14.40 -3.49 3.77
N PRO A 82 14.00 -2.23 4.03
CA PRO A 82 12.70 -1.71 3.67
C PRO A 82 12.56 -1.59 2.15
N ILE A 83 11.46 -2.11 1.61
CA ILE A 83 11.23 -2.20 0.16
C ILE A 83 9.97 -1.49 -0.31
N GLY A 84 9.13 -1.01 0.59
CA GLY A 84 7.87 -0.36 0.25
C GLY A 84 6.90 -0.29 1.42
N GLU A 85 5.68 0.09 1.11
CA GLU A 85 4.58 0.28 2.06
C GLU A 85 3.31 -0.39 1.58
N ILE A 86 2.46 -0.81 2.53
CA ILE A 86 1.09 -1.27 2.29
C ILE A 86 0.19 -0.78 3.42
N GLU A 87 -0.96 -0.20 3.09
CA GLU A 87 -1.87 0.40 4.07
C GLU A 87 -3.34 0.27 3.67
N ALA A 88 -4.23 0.36 4.65
CA ALA A 88 -5.64 0.64 4.41
C ALA A 88 -5.81 2.16 4.22
N ILE A 89 -5.82 2.59 2.95
CA ILE A 89 -5.91 4.03 2.60
C ILE A 89 -7.29 4.63 2.85
N LYS A 90 -8.30 3.78 2.99
CA LYS A 90 -9.66 4.19 3.32
C LYS A 90 -10.40 3.12 4.10
N ILE A 91 -11.13 3.55 5.12
CA ILE A 91 -11.95 2.69 5.98
C ILE A 91 -13.42 3.03 5.75
N TYR A 92 -14.21 2.02 5.41
CA TYR A 92 -15.66 2.13 5.21
C TYR A 92 -16.37 1.42 6.37
N LEU A 93 -16.54 2.11 7.49
CA LEU A 93 -17.10 1.50 8.72
C LEU A 93 -18.50 0.96 8.52
N MET A 94 -19.36 1.69 7.80
CA MET A 94 -20.76 1.29 7.54
C MET A 94 -20.84 0.00 6.70
N ASP A 95 -19.89 -0.17 5.78
CA ASP A 95 -19.85 -1.29 4.82
C ASP A 95 -18.94 -2.42 5.30
N ASN A 96 -18.32 -2.27 6.49
CA ASN A 96 -17.31 -3.19 7.03
C ASN A 96 -16.22 -3.55 6.01
N ALA A 97 -15.72 -2.54 5.29
CA ALA A 97 -14.78 -2.71 4.18
C ALA A 97 -13.59 -1.75 4.27
N VAL A 98 -12.53 -2.07 3.54
CA VAL A 98 -11.34 -1.22 3.43
C VAL A 98 -10.86 -1.12 1.99
N GLU A 99 -10.18 -0.04 1.66
CA GLU A 99 -9.45 0.11 0.40
C GLU A 99 -7.95 0.04 0.69
N VAL A 100 -7.26 -0.90 0.03
CA VAL A 100 -5.82 -1.09 0.20
C VAL A 100 -5.03 -0.30 -0.83
N GLY A 101 -3.97 0.35 -0.37
CA GLY A 101 -2.95 0.97 -1.21
C GLY A 101 -1.56 0.40 -0.90
N TYR A 102 -0.69 0.39 -1.89
CA TYR A 102 0.70 -0.04 -1.72
C TYR A 102 1.63 0.61 -2.74
N CYS A 103 2.88 0.77 -2.35
CA CYS A 103 3.96 1.10 -3.27
C CYS A 103 5.23 0.35 -2.89
N TYR A 104 6.09 0.09 -3.88
CA TYR A 104 7.37 -0.59 -3.68
C TYR A 104 8.44 0.10 -4.53
N GLY A 105 9.66 0.15 -4.01
CA GLY A 105 10.81 0.63 -4.75
C GLY A 105 11.01 -0.15 -6.06
N ASP A 106 11.37 0.54 -7.12
CA ASP A 106 11.49 -0.04 -8.46
C ASP A 106 12.57 -1.12 -8.57
N ASP A 107 13.60 -1.09 -7.74
CA ASP A 107 14.62 -2.14 -7.64
C ASP A 107 14.08 -3.47 -7.08
N PHE A 108 12.90 -3.46 -6.47
CA PHE A 108 12.25 -4.63 -5.86
C PHE A 108 11.06 -5.16 -6.69
N TRP A 109 10.76 -4.54 -7.83
CA TRP A 109 9.70 -4.98 -8.72
C TRP A 109 10.01 -6.32 -9.40
N GLY A 110 8.96 -7.05 -9.80
CA GLY A 110 9.08 -8.33 -10.51
C GLY A 110 9.49 -9.52 -9.64
N LYS A 111 9.81 -9.32 -8.35
CA LYS A 111 10.28 -10.37 -7.42
C LYS A 111 9.15 -11.05 -6.61
N GLY A 112 7.91 -10.65 -6.83
CA GLY A 112 6.72 -11.21 -6.17
C GLY A 112 6.43 -10.65 -4.77
N TYR A 113 7.25 -9.73 -4.25
CA TYR A 113 7.08 -9.17 -2.90
C TYR A 113 5.73 -8.47 -2.72
N GLY A 114 5.29 -7.65 -3.70
CA GLY A 114 4.00 -6.98 -3.61
C GLY A 114 2.82 -7.94 -3.52
N THR A 115 2.87 -9.07 -4.26
CA THR A 115 1.83 -10.10 -4.17
C THR A 115 1.84 -10.79 -2.80
N GLU A 116 3.02 -11.10 -2.26
CA GLU A 116 3.17 -11.74 -0.95
C GLU A 116 2.67 -10.83 0.17
N ALA A 117 3.04 -9.55 0.15
CA ALA A 117 2.58 -8.58 1.13
C ALA A 117 1.07 -8.35 1.05
N LEU A 118 0.50 -8.25 -0.18
CA LEU A 118 -0.94 -8.06 -0.34
C LEU A 118 -1.73 -9.28 0.14
N LYS A 119 -1.25 -10.51 -0.10
CA LYS A 119 -1.88 -11.72 0.47
C LYS A 119 -1.87 -11.71 1.99
N ALA A 120 -0.75 -11.32 2.61
CA ALA A 120 -0.64 -11.23 4.05
C ALA A 120 -1.57 -10.15 4.63
N PHE A 121 -1.67 -8.99 3.96
CA PHE A 121 -2.62 -7.94 4.31
C PHE A 121 -4.07 -8.45 4.24
N ILE A 122 -4.48 -9.12 3.15
CA ILE A 122 -5.82 -9.66 2.96
C ILE A 122 -6.17 -10.64 4.09
N SER A 123 -5.30 -11.63 4.36
CA SER A 123 -5.50 -12.60 5.44
C SER A 123 -5.65 -11.89 6.80
N PHE A 124 -4.77 -10.92 7.11
CA PHE A 124 -4.84 -10.17 8.35
C PHE A 124 -6.17 -9.41 8.48
N MET A 125 -6.60 -8.73 7.43
CA MET A 125 -7.83 -7.95 7.44
C MET A 125 -9.07 -8.84 7.61
N PHE A 126 -9.11 -10.00 6.98
CA PHE A 126 -10.22 -10.95 7.14
C PHE A 126 -10.19 -11.67 8.48
N ASP A 127 -9.03 -12.19 8.90
CA ASP A 127 -8.94 -13.09 10.05
C ASP A 127 -8.88 -12.35 11.39
N LYS A 128 -8.22 -11.20 11.43
CA LYS A 128 -7.98 -10.45 12.66
C LYS A 128 -8.87 -9.24 12.80
N VAL A 129 -8.94 -8.39 11.76
CA VAL A 129 -9.76 -7.17 11.75
C VAL A 129 -11.23 -7.48 11.51
N CYS A 130 -11.52 -8.60 10.83
CA CYS A 130 -12.88 -9.06 10.53
C CYS A 130 -13.63 -8.09 9.58
N VAL A 131 -12.95 -7.59 8.55
CA VAL A 131 -13.64 -6.89 7.45
C VAL A 131 -14.36 -7.91 6.55
N ASP A 132 -15.39 -7.46 5.83
CA ASP A 132 -16.13 -8.32 4.90
C ASP A 132 -15.65 -8.17 3.46
N LYS A 133 -15.05 -7.00 3.11
CA LYS A 133 -14.62 -6.72 1.75
C LYS A 133 -13.37 -5.85 1.73
N ILE A 134 -12.49 -6.12 0.75
CA ILE A 134 -11.30 -5.31 0.49
C ILE A 134 -11.35 -4.83 -0.96
N PHE A 135 -11.22 -3.53 -1.15
CA PHE A 135 -11.11 -2.89 -2.47
C PHE A 135 -9.66 -2.52 -2.77
N ALA A 136 -9.32 -2.48 -4.05
CA ALA A 136 -8.08 -1.90 -4.56
C ALA A 136 -8.30 -1.36 -5.96
N ASP A 137 -7.51 -0.39 -6.36
CA ASP A 137 -7.56 0.11 -7.73
C ASP A 137 -6.17 0.49 -8.26
N HIS A 138 -6.12 0.69 -9.56
CA HIS A 138 -4.96 1.27 -10.20
C HIS A 138 -5.37 2.12 -11.41
N ILE A 139 -4.52 3.07 -11.76
CA ILE A 139 -4.63 3.82 -13.01
C ILE A 139 -4.35 2.86 -14.20
N SER A 140 -5.10 2.98 -15.28
CA SER A 140 -5.02 2.05 -16.43
C SER A 140 -3.62 1.90 -17.01
N THR A 141 -2.79 2.94 -16.90
CA THR A 141 -1.39 2.94 -17.33
C THR A 141 -0.44 2.19 -16.40
N ASN A 142 -0.93 1.65 -15.24
CA ASN A 142 -0.18 0.81 -14.31
C ASN A 142 -0.69 -0.65 -14.25
N PRO A 143 -0.61 -1.43 -15.34
CA PRO A 143 -1.12 -2.82 -15.34
C PRO A 143 -0.33 -3.75 -14.40
N ALA A 144 0.86 -3.35 -13.94
CA ALA A 144 1.65 -4.12 -12.98
C ALA A 144 0.95 -4.25 -11.63
N SER A 145 0.30 -3.16 -11.16
CA SER A 145 -0.50 -3.18 -9.94
C SER A 145 -1.70 -4.13 -10.07
N GLY A 146 -2.41 -4.09 -11.20
CA GLY A 146 -3.51 -5.04 -11.46
C GLY A 146 -3.07 -6.51 -11.41
N ARG A 147 -1.88 -6.82 -11.96
CA ARG A 147 -1.34 -8.20 -11.86
C ARG A 147 -1.03 -8.62 -10.42
N VAL A 148 -0.60 -7.70 -9.55
CA VAL A 148 -0.41 -7.97 -8.13
C VAL A 148 -1.74 -8.30 -7.46
N MET A 149 -2.79 -7.51 -7.71
CA MET A 149 -4.14 -7.72 -7.20
C MET A 149 -4.70 -9.09 -7.62
N GLN A 150 -4.64 -9.39 -8.92
CA GLN A 150 -5.10 -10.70 -9.46
C GLN A 150 -4.36 -11.88 -8.83
N LYS A 151 -3.02 -11.81 -8.72
CA LYS A 151 -2.22 -12.87 -8.08
C LYS A 151 -2.45 -13.00 -6.58
N ALA A 152 -2.94 -11.96 -5.93
CA ALA A 152 -3.35 -11.99 -4.53
C ALA A 152 -4.78 -12.54 -4.33
N GLY A 153 -5.51 -12.83 -5.41
CA GLY A 153 -6.86 -13.41 -5.36
C GLY A 153 -7.99 -12.39 -5.55
N MET A 154 -7.67 -11.11 -5.75
CA MET A 154 -8.70 -10.09 -6.01
C MET A 154 -9.30 -10.28 -7.40
N LYS A 155 -10.60 -10.04 -7.52
CA LYS A 155 -11.37 -10.14 -8.77
C LYS A 155 -11.53 -8.76 -9.39
N PHE A 156 -11.51 -8.71 -10.71
CA PHE A 156 -11.83 -7.50 -11.47
C PHE A 156 -13.31 -7.15 -11.28
N ASP A 157 -13.60 -5.89 -10.98
CA ASP A 157 -14.96 -5.38 -10.82
C ASP A 157 -15.40 -4.50 -11.99
N ALA A 158 -14.63 -3.43 -12.27
CA ALA A 158 -15.05 -2.43 -13.24
C ALA A 158 -13.90 -1.57 -13.75
N ILE A 159 -14.15 -0.87 -14.86
CA ILE A 159 -13.34 0.24 -15.34
C ILE A 159 -14.19 1.51 -15.28
N LEU A 160 -13.73 2.48 -14.47
CA LEU A 160 -14.35 3.81 -14.41
C LEU A 160 -13.64 4.74 -15.39
N LYS A 161 -14.31 5.03 -16.52
CA LYS A 161 -13.73 5.79 -17.62
C LYS A 161 -13.42 7.23 -17.23
N GLY A 162 -12.19 7.68 -17.51
CA GLY A 162 -11.75 9.06 -17.28
C GLY A 162 -11.90 9.53 -15.83
N TYR A 163 -11.87 8.61 -14.86
CA TYR A 163 -12.17 8.89 -13.46
C TYR A 163 -11.05 9.65 -12.74
N LEU A 164 -9.81 9.33 -13.05
CA LEU A 164 -8.63 9.93 -12.43
C LEU A 164 -8.00 10.99 -13.34
N ILE A 165 -7.31 11.94 -12.75
CA ILE A 165 -6.39 12.82 -13.47
C ILE A 165 -4.97 12.35 -13.19
N ASP A 166 -4.25 11.98 -14.25
CA ASP A 166 -2.82 11.71 -14.15
C ASP A 166 -2.09 13.03 -13.80
N LYS A 167 -1.50 13.06 -12.62
CA LYS A 167 -0.81 14.25 -12.10
C LYS A 167 0.39 14.70 -12.94
N ASN A 168 0.99 13.78 -13.72
CA ASN A 168 2.17 14.07 -14.53
C ASN A 168 1.79 14.68 -15.89
N THR A 169 0.61 14.32 -16.42
CA THR A 169 0.18 14.74 -17.76
C THR A 169 -1.03 15.67 -17.76
N GLY A 170 -1.74 15.77 -16.63
CA GLY A 170 -3.01 16.49 -16.52
C GLY A 170 -4.18 15.84 -17.29
N LYS A 171 -3.96 14.69 -17.92
CA LYS A 171 -4.99 13.98 -18.71
C LYS A 171 -5.85 13.09 -17.83
N ARG A 172 -7.10 12.90 -18.26
CA ARG A 172 -7.98 11.92 -17.63
C ARG A 172 -7.55 10.50 -18.00
N GLU A 173 -7.52 9.64 -17.01
CA GLU A 173 -7.17 8.23 -17.10
C GLU A 173 -8.28 7.37 -16.50
N ASP A 174 -8.37 6.15 -16.98
CA ASP A 174 -9.32 5.18 -16.45
C ASP A 174 -8.81 4.63 -15.12
N LYS A 175 -9.73 4.41 -14.19
CA LYS A 175 -9.51 3.72 -12.93
C LYS A 175 -9.99 2.27 -13.08
N VAL A 176 -9.10 1.31 -12.85
CA VAL A 176 -9.40 -0.13 -12.91
C VAL A 176 -9.57 -0.64 -11.49
N CYS A 177 -10.76 -1.15 -11.17
CA CYS A 177 -11.17 -1.52 -9.83
C CYS A 177 -11.15 -3.04 -9.64
N TYR A 178 -10.73 -3.46 -8.46
CA TYR A 178 -10.69 -4.85 -8.00
C TYR A 178 -11.25 -4.94 -6.60
N SER A 179 -11.81 -6.10 -6.25
CA SER A 179 -12.20 -6.42 -4.89
C SER A 179 -12.00 -7.90 -4.55
N ILE A 180 -12.08 -8.18 -3.26
CA ILE A 180 -12.15 -9.53 -2.70
C ILE A 180 -13.08 -9.52 -1.51
N ASP A 181 -14.00 -10.49 -1.46
CA ASP A 181 -14.91 -10.71 -0.36
C ASP A 181 -14.35 -11.75 0.61
N ARG A 182 -14.71 -11.64 1.88
CA ARG A 182 -14.45 -12.67 2.89
C ARG A 182 -15.31 -13.90 2.57
N GLU A 183 -14.68 -15.07 2.48
CA GLU A 183 -15.36 -16.35 2.34
C GLU A 183 -16.07 -16.80 3.63
#